data_b32fb31792ad3d6960d037448fb5fe9f
#
_entry.id   b32fb31792ad3d6960d037448fb5fe9f
#
_cell.length_a   1.000
_cell.length_b   1.000
_cell.length_c   1.000
_cell.angle_alpha   90.00
_cell.angle_beta   90.00
_cell.angle_gamma   90.00
#
_symmetry.space_group_name_H-M   'P 1'
#
loop_
_entity.id
_entity.type
_entity.pdbx_description
1 polymer ?
#
loop_
_entity_poly.entity_id
_entity_poly.type
_entity_poly.pdbx_seq_one_letter_code
_entity_poly.pdbx_strand_id
1 'polypeptide(L)'
;INLLAQSRKHSLALVTASKADNLYWLGRYTERVFTTLNQFFPFYDRVMDTDVDAFRPFARALDLPEDFQDFDAFIHSFLYDEKNPDSVRSAIVYAFNNAVILRPELSSRLLQYVELAMSSIVEAADRAAFDEDIYKHRDIADNMLAFWGGVENSPVDPTLKSFIFVGKYLERVDLYTRFG
;
A
#
# COMPACT_ATOMS: atom_id res chain seq x y z
N ILE A 1 41.48 -3.49 31.62
CA ILE A 1 40.52 -4.60 31.79
C ILE A 1 39.18 -3.97 32.13
N ASN A 2 38.36 -3.55 31.16
CA ASN A 2 36.92 -3.40 31.24
C ASN A 2 36.34 -2.83 29.94
N LEU A 3 36.73 -3.39 28.79
CA LEU A 3 36.18 -3.02 27.48
C LEU A 3 35.07 -3.98 27.00
N LEU A 4 34.64 -4.91 27.84
CA LEU A 4 33.63 -5.92 27.49
C LEU A 4 32.27 -5.71 28.18
N ALA A 5 32.09 -4.66 28.96
CA ALA A 5 30.83 -4.40 29.69
C ALA A 5 29.94 -3.32 29.05
N GLN A 6 30.34 -2.73 27.91
CA GLN A 6 29.47 -1.76 27.16
C GLN A 6 28.66 -2.39 26.04
N SER A 7 28.72 -3.73 25.92
CA SER A 7 27.93 -4.45 24.95
C SER A 7 26.52 -4.69 25.47
N ARG A 8 25.55 -4.10 24.79
CA ARG A 8 24.13 -4.46 24.80
C ARG A 8 23.29 -4.05 26.03
N LYS A 9 23.17 -2.78 26.32
CA LYS A 9 21.86 -2.25 26.65
C LYS A 9 21.10 -1.94 25.35
N HIS A 10 20.79 -2.94 24.55
CA HIS A 10 19.60 -2.87 23.72
C HIS A 10 18.44 -2.91 24.71
N SER A 11 17.99 -1.75 25.11
CA SER A 11 16.66 -1.57 25.67
C SER A 11 15.75 -2.26 24.66
N LEU A 12 15.23 -3.43 25.00
CA LEU A 12 14.04 -3.98 24.34
C LEU A 12 13.01 -2.87 24.51
N ALA A 13 12.89 -1.99 23.50
CA ALA A 13 11.84 -1.00 23.48
C ALA A 13 10.56 -1.80 23.53
N LEU A 14 9.85 -1.71 24.67
CA LEU A 14 8.58 -2.40 24.86
C LEU A 14 7.66 -1.89 23.75
N VAL A 15 7.42 -2.76 22.77
CA VAL A 15 6.47 -2.46 21.69
C VAL A 15 5.09 -2.53 22.31
N THR A 16 4.41 -1.40 22.43
CA THR A 16 3.03 -1.38 22.90
C THR A 16 2.12 -2.04 21.88
N ALA A 17 0.99 -2.59 22.33
CA ALA A 17 0.00 -3.20 21.45
C ALA A 17 -0.44 -2.23 20.33
N SER A 18 -0.70 -0.97 20.66
CA SER A 18 -1.06 0.06 19.68
C SER A 18 0.04 0.30 18.64
N LYS A 19 1.31 0.32 19.05
CA LYS A 19 2.45 0.47 18.13
C LYS A 19 2.57 -0.74 17.22
N ALA A 20 2.44 -1.95 17.75
CA ALA A 20 2.46 -3.18 16.97
C ALA A 20 1.32 -3.21 15.94
N ASP A 21 0.13 -2.79 16.34
CA ASP A 21 -1.04 -2.69 15.48
C ASP A 21 -0.81 -1.72 14.33
N ASN A 22 -0.34 -0.50 14.60
CA ASN A 22 -0.04 0.48 13.55
C ASN A 22 1.05 -0.01 12.58
N LEU A 23 2.09 -0.69 13.07
CA LEU A 23 3.14 -1.28 12.23
C LEU A 23 2.58 -2.39 11.33
N TYR A 24 1.76 -3.25 11.89
CA TYR A 24 1.09 -4.33 11.15
C TYR A 24 0.19 -3.76 10.04
N TRP A 25 -0.67 -2.80 10.37
CA TRP A 25 -1.56 -2.18 9.39
C TRP A 25 -0.82 -1.34 8.35
N LEU A 26 0.26 -0.67 8.72
CA LEU A 26 1.15 -0.02 7.74
C LEU A 26 1.65 -1.05 6.71
N GLY A 27 2.10 -2.21 7.18
CA GLY A 27 2.52 -3.30 6.30
C GLY A 27 1.40 -3.82 5.41
N ARG A 28 0.18 -4.02 5.96
CA ARG A 28 -1.00 -4.44 5.20
C ARG A 28 -1.35 -3.46 4.08
N TYR A 29 -1.53 -2.19 4.43
CA TYR A 29 -2.01 -1.19 3.47
C TYR A 29 -0.98 -0.85 2.39
N THR A 30 0.30 -0.74 2.72
CA THR A 30 1.34 -0.51 1.72
C THR A 30 1.49 -1.68 0.76
N GLU A 31 1.37 -2.92 1.23
CA GLU A 31 1.38 -4.10 0.36
C GLU A 31 0.12 -4.20 -0.49
N ARG A 32 -1.06 -3.88 0.07
CA ARG A 32 -2.32 -3.83 -0.69
C ARG A 32 -2.18 -2.91 -1.89
N VAL A 33 -1.75 -1.67 -1.67
CA VAL A 33 -1.54 -0.69 -2.75
C VAL A 33 -0.56 -1.24 -3.79
N PHE A 34 0.59 -1.76 -3.36
CA PHE A 34 1.61 -2.28 -4.25
C PHE A 34 1.12 -3.46 -5.09
N THR A 35 0.63 -4.50 -4.44
CA THR A 35 0.21 -5.73 -5.13
C THR A 35 -1.01 -5.48 -6.02
N THR A 36 -1.99 -4.72 -5.54
CA THR A 36 -3.21 -4.44 -6.29
C THR A 36 -2.92 -3.65 -7.56
N LEU A 37 -2.08 -2.61 -7.50
CA LEU A 37 -1.69 -1.84 -8.69
C LEU A 37 -0.87 -2.68 -9.67
N ASN A 38 0.04 -3.53 -9.20
CA ASN A 38 0.81 -4.40 -10.07
C ASN A 38 -0.05 -5.46 -10.78
N GLN A 39 -1.17 -5.87 -10.20
CA GLN A 39 -2.15 -6.74 -10.87
C GLN A 39 -3.05 -5.93 -11.82
N PHE A 40 -3.36 -4.70 -11.44
CA PHE A 40 -4.26 -3.84 -12.18
C PHE A 40 -3.70 -3.42 -13.55
N PHE A 41 -2.44 -3.01 -13.67
CA PHE A 41 -1.91 -2.53 -14.95
C PHE A 41 -1.94 -3.57 -16.08
N PRO A 42 -1.45 -4.82 -15.89
CA PRO A 42 -1.58 -5.84 -16.91
C PRO A 42 -3.03 -6.21 -17.22
N PHE A 43 -3.90 -6.11 -16.23
CA PHE A 43 -5.32 -6.31 -16.41
C PHE A 43 -5.93 -5.18 -17.26
N TYR A 44 -5.63 -3.91 -16.95
CA TYR A 44 -6.08 -2.75 -17.71
C TYR A 44 -5.69 -2.86 -19.18
N ASP A 45 -4.43 -3.18 -19.47
CA ASP A 45 -3.93 -3.39 -20.83
C ASP A 45 -4.78 -4.44 -21.57
N ARG A 46 -5.08 -5.56 -20.91
CA ARG A 46 -5.88 -6.63 -21.49
C ARG A 46 -7.32 -6.20 -21.78
N VAL A 47 -7.95 -5.47 -20.88
CA VAL A 47 -9.32 -4.96 -21.09
C VAL A 47 -9.38 -4.02 -22.27
N MET A 48 -8.43 -3.11 -22.39
CA MET A 48 -8.37 -2.17 -23.51
C MET A 48 -8.15 -2.85 -24.86
N ASP A 49 -7.43 -3.99 -24.87
CA ASP A 49 -7.13 -4.73 -26.10
C ASP A 49 -8.25 -5.71 -26.53
N THR A 50 -9.12 -6.15 -25.60
CA THR A 50 -10.03 -7.27 -25.88
C THR A 50 -11.50 -6.95 -25.67
N ASP A 51 -11.90 -6.69 -24.42
CA ASP A 51 -13.31 -6.54 -24.03
C ASP A 51 -13.42 -5.68 -22.76
N VAL A 52 -14.14 -4.58 -22.87
CA VAL A 52 -14.39 -3.66 -21.76
C VAL A 52 -15.13 -4.32 -20.59
N ASP A 53 -15.91 -5.38 -20.82
CA ASP A 53 -16.61 -6.11 -19.74
C ASP A 53 -15.72 -7.09 -18.96
N ALA A 54 -14.49 -7.32 -19.44
CA ALA A 54 -13.53 -8.20 -18.78
C ALA A 54 -13.09 -7.69 -17.37
N PHE A 55 -13.51 -6.49 -16.94
CA PHE A 55 -13.26 -5.98 -15.58
C PHE A 55 -14.01 -6.75 -14.49
N ARG A 56 -15.14 -7.38 -14.80
CA ARG A 56 -15.98 -8.06 -13.80
C ARG A 56 -15.26 -9.17 -13.03
N PRO A 57 -14.47 -10.06 -13.68
CA PRO A 57 -13.66 -11.04 -12.93
C PRO A 57 -12.62 -10.40 -12.02
N PHE A 58 -12.03 -9.27 -12.42
CA PHE A 58 -11.08 -8.55 -11.58
C PHE A 58 -11.76 -7.89 -10.36
N ALA A 59 -12.93 -7.28 -10.57
CA ALA A 59 -13.74 -6.73 -9.48
C ALA A 59 -14.10 -7.83 -8.47
N ARG A 60 -14.52 -9.01 -8.95
CA ARG A 60 -14.84 -10.17 -8.11
C ARG A 60 -13.64 -10.64 -7.29
N ALA A 61 -12.45 -10.70 -7.89
CA ALA A 61 -11.24 -11.10 -7.18
C ALA A 61 -10.88 -10.15 -6.03
N LEU A 62 -11.31 -8.89 -6.13
CA LEU A 62 -11.11 -7.87 -5.10
C LEU A 62 -12.28 -7.74 -4.11
N ASP A 63 -13.31 -8.61 -4.19
CA ASP A 63 -14.56 -8.48 -3.42
C ASP A 63 -15.29 -7.15 -3.66
N LEU A 64 -15.10 -6.54 -4.83
CA LEU A 64 -15.81 -5.33 -5.22
C LEU A 64 -17.17 -5.70 -5.84
N PRO A 65 -18.17 -4.80 -5.79
CA PRO A 65 -19.41 -4.99 -6.52
C PRO A 65 -19.17 -5.26 -8.00
N GLU A 66 -20.01 -6.11 -8.61
CA GLU A 66 -19.90 -6.41 -10.05
C GLU A 66 -20.92 -5.60 -10.89
N ASP A 67 -21.78 -4.84 -10.24
CA ASP A 67 -22.90 -4.09 -10.82
C ASP A 67 -22.52 -2.65 -11.25
N PHE A 68 -21.24 -2.42 -11.50
CA PHE A 68 -20.79 -1.15 -12.11
C PHE A 68 -21.46 -0.94 -13.47
N GLN A 69 -21.89 0.30 -13.73
CA GLN A 69 -22.55 0.68 -14.96
C GLN A 69 -21.64 0.41 -16.19
N ASP A 70 -20.37 0.77 -16.07
CA ASP A 70 -19.33 0.64 -17.09
C ASP A 70 -17.94 0.52 -16.48
N PHE A 71 -16.95 0.41 -17.33
CA PHE A 71 -15.55 0.30 -16.93
C PHE A 71 -15.03 1.55 -16.22
N ASP A 72 -15.48 2.74 -16.63
CA ASP A 72 -15.06 4.00 -16.03
C ASP A 72 -15.58 4.13 -14.60
N ALA A 73 -16.83 3.73 -14.36
CA ALA A 73 -17.40 3.67 -13.01
C ALA A 73 -16.63 2.69 -12.10
N PHE A 74 -16.21 1.53 -12.64
CA PHE A 74 -15.36 0.60 -11.93
C PHE A 74 -14.01 1.21 -11.59
N ILE A 75 -13.30 1.79 -12.57
CA ILE A 75 -12.00 2.44 -12.37
C ILE A 75 -12.09 3.54 -11.32
N HIS A 76 -13.11 4.38 -11.39
CA HIS A 76 -13.32 5.44 -10.41
C HIS A 76 -13.48 4.88 -9.00
N SER A 77 -14.35 3.89 -8.83
CA SER A 77 -14.56 3.25 -7.51
C SER A 77 -13.31 2.55 -6.99
N PHE A 78 -12.61 1.85 -7.87
CA PHE A 78 -11.40 1.10 -7.52
C PHE A 78 -10.22 1.98 -7.14
N LEU A 79 -9.97 3.04 -7.90
CA LEU A 79 -8.80 3.90 -7.66
C LEU A 79 -9.09 5.03 -6.67
N TYR A 80 -10.22 5.74 -6.81
CA TYR A 80 -10.36 7.09 -6.25
C TYR A 80 -11.46 7.27 -5.20
N ASP A 81 -12.45 6.36 -5.13
CA ASP A 81 -13.59 6.57 -4.23
C ASP A 81 -13.16 6.46 -2.76
N GLU A 82 -13.19 7.59 -2.05
CA GLU A 82 -12.85 7.65 -0.62
C GLU A 82 -13.91 6.94 0.28
N LYS A 83 -15.12 6.70 -0.23
CA LYS A 83 -16.16 5.98 0.48
C LYS A 83 -16.00 4.47 0.36
N ASN A 84 -15.27 4.03 -0.67
CA ASN A 84 -14.90 2.64 -0.83
C ASN A 84 -13.66 2.34 0.04
N PRO A 85 -13.77 1.58 1.15
CA PRO A 85 -12.64 1.29 2.04
C PRO A 85 -11.55 0.44 1.36
N ASP A 86 -11.89 -0.23 0.26
CA ASP A 86 -11.00 -1.10 -0.50
C ASP A 86 -10.40 -0.40 -1.72
N SER A 87 -10.70 0.89 -1.95
CA SER A 87 -10.05 1.66 -3.01
C SER A 87 -8.55 1.87 -2.74
N VAL A 88 -7.79 2.07 -3.82
CA VAL A 88 -6.36 2.41 -3.72
C VAL A 88 -6.16 3.70 -2.92
N ARG A 89 -7.01 4.71 -3.12
CA ARG A 89 -7.00 5.96 -2.36
C ARG A 89 -7.18 5.71 -0.86
N SER A 90 -8.20 4.95 -0.46
CA SER A 90 -8.44 4.64 0.94
C SER A 90 -7.29 3.86 1.57
N ALA A 91 -6.77 2.85 0.88
CA ALA A 91 -5.65 2.06 1.37
C ALA A 91 -4.39 2.91 1.60
N ILE A 92 -4.02 3.80 0.67
CA ILE A 92 -2.83 4.65 0.85
C ILE A 92 -3.03 5.71 1.93
N VAL A 93 -4.23 6.26 2.10
CA VAL A 93 -4.56 7.19 3.19
C VAL A 93 -4.43 6.47 4.55
N TYR A 94 -4.91 5.24 4.67
CA TYR A 94 -4.73 4.46 5.89
C TYR A 94 -3.25 4.13 6.15
N ALA A 95 -2.48 3.80 5.10
CA ALA A 95 -1.03 3.62 5.21
C ALA A 95 -0.34 4.90 5.72
N PHE A 96 -0.68 6.05 5.16
CA PHE A 96 -0.12 7.34 5.55
C PHE A 96 -0.45 7.68 7.01
N ASN A 97 -1.69 7.50 7.45
CA ASN A 97 -2.10 7.75 8.82
C ASN A 97 -1.30 6.89 9.82
N ASN A 98 -1.09 5.60 9.52
CA ASN A 98 -0.24 4.74 10.34
C ASN A 98 1.22 5.21 10.31
N ALA A 99 1.75 5.60 9.16
CA ALA A 99 3.13 6.09 9.03
C ALA A 99 3.36 7.38 9.81
N VAL A 100 2.38 8.29 9.84
CA VAL A 100 2.45 9.54 10.65
C VAL A 100 2.50 9.23 12.14
N ILE A 101 1.67 8.30 12.63
CA ILE A 101 1.69 7.85 14.04
C ILE A 101 3.05 7.23 14.39
N LEU A 102 3.63 6.50 13.45
CA LEU A 102 4.91 5.79 13.59
C LEU A 102 6.14 6.68 13.26
N ARG A 103 5.95 7.97 13.01
CA ARG A 103 7.04 8.89 12.63
C ARG A 103 8.28 8.83 13.54
N PRO A 104 8.17 8.65 14.85
CA PRO A 104 9.35 8.51 15.72
C PRO A 104 10.19 7.26 15.45
N GLU A 105 9.59 6.22 14.85
CA GLU A 105 10.20 4.91 14.62
C GLU A 105 10.67 4.75 13.16
N LEU A 106 10.05 5.50 12.24
CA LEU A 106 10.35 5.45 10.81
C LEU A 106 11.34 6.55 10.43
N SER A 107 12.19 6.29 9.42
CA SER A 107 12.98 7.36 8.83
C SER A 107 12.09 8.33 8.04
N SER A 108 12.49 9.60 7.97
CA SER A 108 11.78 10.61 7.17
C SER A 108 11.60 10.18 5.72
N ARG A 109 12.55 9.42 5.17
CA ARG A 109 12.47 8.90 3.80
C ARG A 109 11.34 7.89 3.64
N LEU A 110 11.14 6.99 4.60
CA LEU A 110 10.04 6.01 4.55
C LEU A 110 8.68 6.71 4.58
N LEU A 111 8.52 7.69 5.47
CA LEU A 111 7.31 8.50 5.50
C LEU A 111 7.09 9.23 4.16
N GLN A 112 8.15 9.79 3.57
CA GLN A 112 8.08 10.53 2.31
C GLN A 112 7.57 9.65 1.16
N TYR A 113 7.98 8.38 1.05
CA TYR A 113 7.48 7.50 -0.01
C TYR A 113 5.96 7.29 0.09
N VAL A 114 5.44 7.09 1.29
CA VAL A 114 3.99 6.94 1.52
C VAL A 114 3.25 8.25 1.23
N GLU A 115 3.81 9.39 1.63
CA GLU A 115 3.26 10.72 1.38
C GLU A 115 3.19 11.05 -0.12
N LEU A 116 4.25 10.76 -0.87
CA LEU A 116 4.27 10.96 -2.33
C LEU A 116 3.20 10.12 -3.03
N ALA A 117 3.08 8.84 -2.67
CA ALA A 117 2.05 7.98 -3.23
C ALA A 117 0.64 8.48 -2.90
N MET A 118 0.41 8.92 -1.66
CA MET A 118 -0.87 9.51 -1.25
C MET A 118 -1.18 10.79 -2.03
N SER A 119 -0.22 11.70 -2.14
CA SER A 119 -0.40 12.96 -2.88
C SER A 119 -0.75 12.69 -4.34
N SER A 120 -0.07 11.73 -4.98
CA SER A 120 -0.33 11.38 -6.39
C SER A 120 -1.77 10.92 -6.61
N ILE A 121 -2.31 10.04 -5.76
CA ILE A 121 -3.67 9.53 -5.94
C ILE A 121 -4.74 10.57 -5.61
N VAL A 122 -4.51 11.39 -4.59
CA VAL A 122 -5.43 12.47 -4.20
C VAL A 122 -5.52 13.53 -5.31
N GLU A 123 -4.37 13.97 -5.82
CA GLU A 123 -4.33 14.93 -6.93
C GLU A 123 -5.00 14.38 -8.20
N ALA A 124 -4.84 13.10 -8.50
CA ALA A 124 -5.49 12.47 -9.63
C ALA A 124 -7.00 12.43 -9.46
N ALA A 125 -7.49 12.10 -8.28
CA ALA A 125 -8.92 12.09 -7.98
C ALA A 125 -9.58 13.47 -8.12
N ASP A 126 -8.87 14.53 -7.73
CA ASP A 126 -9.40 15.91 -7.78
C ASP A 126 -9.46 16.49 -9.20
N ARG A 127 -8.65 15.98 -10.13
CA ARG A 127 -8.59 16.51 -11.51
C ARG A 127 -9.78 16.13 -12.37
N ALA A 128 -10.66 15.23 -11.95
CA ALA A 128 -11.85 14.77 -12.68
C ALA A 128 -11.63 14.40 -14.17
N ALA A 129 -10.38 14.30 -14.59
CA ALA A 129 -9.98 14.04 -15.96
C ALA A 129 -9.52 12.60 -16.07
N PHE A 130 -10.46 11.71 -16.31
CA PHE A 130 -10.27 10.27 -16.50
C PHE A 130 -9.41 9.94 -17.72
N ASP A 131 -9.16 10.92 -18.58
CA ASP A 131 -8.62 10.71 -19.92
C ASP A 131 -7.09 10.85 -20.01
N GLU A 132 -6.41 11.20 -18.94
CA GLU A 132 -4.96 11.38 -18.99
C GLU A 132 -4.20 10.31 -18.22
N ASP A 133 -3.85 9.25 -18.94
CA ASP A 133 -2.72 8.38 -18.67
C ASP A 133 -2.73 7.70 -17.29
N ILE A 134 -3.54 6.67 -17.17
CA ILE A 134 -3.59 5.77 -15.99
C ILE A 134 -2.19 5.28 -15.58
N TYR A 135 -1.24 5.26 -16.50
CA TYR A 135 0.14 4.86 -16.25
C TYR A 135 0.92 5.84 -15.36
N LYS A 136 0.44 7.08 -15.17
CA LYS A 136 0.99 7.99 -14.15
C LYS A 136 0.86 7.42 -12.73
N HIS A 137 -0.10 6.51 -12.53
CA HIS A 137 -0.26 5.82 -11.25
C HIS A 137 0.80 4.75 -10.99
N ARG A 138 1.66 4.44 -11.96
CA ARG A 138 2.85 3.58 -11.73
C ARG A 138 3.76 4.18 -10.66
N ASP A 139 3.85 5.51 -10.58
CA ASP A 139 4.63 6.18 -9.55
C ASP A 139 4.18 5.81 -8.13
N ILE A 140 2.89 5.50 -7.94
CA ILE A 140 2.37 5.05 -6.65
C ILE A 140 2.95 3.68 -6.29
N ALA A 141 2.93 2.73 -7.24
CA ALA A 141 3.50 1.41 -7.05
C ALA A 141 5.03 1.49 -6.84
N ASP A 142 5.71 2.37 -7.60
CA ASP A 142 7.16 2.59 -7.47
C ASP A 142 7.54 3.17 -6.11
N ASN A 143 6.74 4.11 -5.58
CA ASN A 143 6.93 4.62 -4.22
C ASN A 143 6.72 3.53 -3.16
N MET A 144 5.77 2.62 -3.35
CA MET A 144 5.59 1.48 -2.45
C MET A 144 6.76 0.49 -2.54
N LEU A 145 7.29 0.25 -3.73
CA LEU A 145 8.50 -0.55 -3.91
C LEU A 145 9.70 0.09 -3.21
N ALA A 146 9.88 1.41 -3.36
CA ALA A 146 10.92 2.17 -2.69
C ALA A 146 10.75 2.16 -1.15
N PHE A 147 9.50 2.23 -0.66
CA PHE A 147 9.20 2.06 0.76
C PHE A 147 9.68 0.68 1.26
N TRP A 148 9.37 -0.40 0.55
CA TRP A 148 9.79 -1.75 0.94
C TRP A 148 11.32 -1.91 0.96
N GLY A 149 11.99 -1.45 -0.09
CA GLY A 149 13.46 -1.43 -0.12
C GLY A 149 14.06 -0.59 1.01
N GLY A 150 13.41 0.53 1.33
CA GLY A 150 13.79 1.38 2.45
C GLY A 150 13.59 0.73 3.81
N VAL A 151 12.48 0.03 4.05
CA VAL A 151 12.24 -0.72 5.30
C VAL A 151 13.30 -1.80 5.49
N GLU A 152 13.59 -2.56 4.44
CA GLU A 152 14.56 -3.65 4.49
C GLU A 152 15.96 -3.15 4.87
N ASN A 153 16.39 -2.04 4.30
CA ASN A 153 17.74 -1.48 4.45
C ASN A 153 17.84 -0.37 5.51
N SER A 154 16.76 -0.02 6.21
CA SER A 154 16.76 1.05 7.20
C SER A 154 17.37 0.62 8.54
N PRO A 155 17.80 1.57 9.40
CA PRO A 155 18.20 1.30 10.76
C PRO A 155 17.03 1.08 11.73
N VAL A 156 15.80 0.92 11.25
CA VAL A 156 14.62 0.60 12.08
C VAL A 156 14.90 -0.66 12.89
N ASP A 157 14.46 -0.66 14.14
CA ASP A 157 14.62 -1.82 15.04
C ASP A 157 14.08 -3.11 14.39
N PRO A 158 14.83 -4.23 14.43
CA PRO A 158 14.41 -5.49 13.82
C PRO A 158 13.03 -6.00 14.30
N THR A 159 12.68 -5.75 15.55
CA THR A 159 11.38 -6.16 16.10
C THR A 159 10.25 -5.37 15.44
N LEU A 160 10.43 -4.05 15.28
CA LEU A 160 9.44 -3.19 14.62
C LEU A 160 9.29 -3.58 13.13
N LYS A 161 10.41 -3.85 12.44
CA LYS A 161 10.39 -4.37 11.06
C LYS A 161 9.56 -5.66 10.96
N SER A 162 9.70 -6.56 11.93
CA SER A 162 8.98 -7.84 11.92
C SER A 162 7.46 -7.64 11.88
N PHE A 163 6.92 -6.68 12.63
CA PHE A 163 5.48 -6.37 12.57
C PHE A 163 5.05 -5.84 11.20
N ILE A 164 5.84 -4.96 10.59
CA ILE A 164 5.57 -4.45 9.24
C ILE A 164 5.58 -5.62 8.22
N PHE A 165 6.58 -6.50 8.31
CA PHE A 165 6.68 -7.65 7.40
C PHE A 165 5.59 -8.69 7.61
N VAL A 166 5.12 -8.91 8.84
CA VAL A 166 3.94 -9.76 9.09
C VAL A 166 2.72 -9.20 8.37
N GLY A 167 2.46 -7.90 8.48
CA GLY A 167 1.39 -7.24 7.73
C GLY A 167 1.55 -7.42 6.22
N LYS A 168 2.75 -7.13 5.70
CA LYS A 168 3.09 -7.31 4.28
C LYS A 168 2.76 -8.71 3.77
N TYR A 169 3.31 -9.73 4.41
CA TYR A 169 3.18 -11.09 3.89
C TYR A 169 1.77 -11.66 4.04
N LEU A 170 1.05 -11.29 5.10
CA LEU A 170 -0.35 -11.68 5.24
C LEU A 170 -1.23 -11.04 4.15
N GLU A 171 -1.03 -9.76 3.85
CA GLU A 171 -1.75 -9.11 2.76
C GLU A 171 -1.41 -9.73 1.41
N ARG A 172 -0.14 -10.02 1.18
CA ARG A 172 0.32 -10.65 -0.06
C ARG A 172 -0.32 -12.03 -0.26
N VAL A 173 -0.35 -12.86 0.77
CA VAL A 173 -0.99 -14.18 0.69
C VAL A 173 -2.49 -14.03 0.41
N ASP A 174 -3.19 -13.13 1.12
CA ASP A 174 -4.60 -12.87 0.90
C ASP A 174 -4.90 -12.48 -0.56
N LEU A 175 -4.18 -11.48 -1.09
CA LEU A 175 -4.36 -11.01 -2.46
C LEU A 175 -4.00 -12.08 -3.51
N TYR A 176 -2.89 -12.78 -3.36
CA TYR A 176 -2.52 -13.82 -4.33
C TYR A 176 -3.50 -15.01 -4.33
N THR A 177 -4.13 -15.33 -3.21
CA THR A 177 -5.19 -16.36 -3.19
C THR A 177 -6.47 -15.92 -3.89
N ARG A 178 -6.71 -14.60 -4.03
CA ARG A 178 -7.86 -14.05 -4.74
C ARG A 178 -7.61 -13.95 -6.25
N PHE A 179 -6.38 -13.67 -6.66
CA PHE A 179 -5.99 -13.52 -8.06
C PHE A 179 -5.52 -14.85 -8.72
N GLY A 180 -5.20 -15.87 -7.94
CA GLY A 180 -4.71 -17.18 -8.39
C GLY A 180 -5.78 -18.12 -8.67
#